data_b2cd5f367e38018f83d00955fd04a1a7
#
_entry.id   b2cd5f367e38018f83d00955fd04a1a7
#
_cell.length_a   1.000
_cell.length_b   1.000
_cell.length_c   1.000
_cell.angle_alpha   90.00
_cell.angle_beta   90.00
_cell.angle_gamma   90.00
#
_symmetry.space_group_name_H-M   'P 1'
#
loop_
_entity.id
_entity.type
_entity.pdbx_description
1 polymer ?
#
loop_
_entity_poly.entity_id
_entity_poly.type
_entity_poly.pdbx_seq_one_letter_code
_entity_poly.pdbx_strand_id
1 'polypeptide(L)'
;MPEVPEKVVIIGSGPAGWAAAIYAARANLSPLVFEGAITNENSQNGTLPLGQLNLTTEVENYPGFPAGQLDGFLNSALGERRLKYDLPPVTDEKHAVTGPELMNLMRQQAENFGTRIITDDISEADLSGSPFKLKSLGGEEVEAHTVII
;
A
#
# COMPACT_ATOMS: atom_id res chain seq x y z
N MET A 1 -4.90 -12.61 26.58
CA MET A 1 -3.43 -12.62 26.75
C MET A 1 -2.96 -11.28 26.25
N PRO A 2 -1.98 -10.62 26.84
CA PRO A 2 -1.45 -9.40 26.25
C PRO A 2 -0.98 -9.76 24.83
N GLU A 3 -1.47 -9.01 23.82
CA GLU A 3 -0.99 -9.16 22.46
C GLU A 3 0.49 -8.81 22.44
N VAL A 4 1.27 -9.61 21.73
CA VAL A 4 2.69 -9.33 21.55
C VAL A 4 2.80 -8.13 20.64
N PRO A 5 3.54 -7.07 21.02
CA PRO A 5 3.69 -5.90 20.16
C PRO A 5 4.21 -6.26 18.77
N GLU A 6 3.70 -5.58 17.76
CA GLU A 6 4.15 -5.72 16.38
C GLU A 6 5.62 -5.30 16.26
N LYS A 7 6.39 -6.01 15.47
CA LYS A 7 7.79 -5.64 15.22
C LYS A 7 7.88 -4.33 14.45
N VAL A 8 7.05 -4.21 13.42
CA VAL A 8 6.99 -3.04 12.53
C VAL A 8 5.56 -2.77 12.13
N VAL A 9 5.09 -1.56 12.38
CA VAL A 9 3.86 -1.01 11.81
C VAL A 9 4.24 0.08 10.81
N ILE A 10 3.58 0.09 9.66
CA ILE A 10 3.78 1.07 8.60
C ILE A 10 2.45 1.81 8.39
N ILE A 11 2.48 3.13 8.45
CA ILE A 11 1.32 3.99 8.23
C ILE A 11 1.45 4.65 6.87
N GLY A 12 0.56 4.31 5.97
CA GLY A 12 0.54 4.83 4.61
C GLY A 12 0.91 3.80 3.55
N SER A 13 0.26 3.92 2.41
CA SER A 13 0.31 2.98 1.29
C SER A 13 0.83 3.59 -0.02
N GLY A 14 1.55 4.69 0.07
CA GLY A 14 2.29 5.23 -1.04
C GLY A 14 3.50 4.35 -1.40
N PRO A 15 4.27 4.70 -2.45
CA PRO A 15 5.41 3.89 -2.91
C PRO A 15 6.47 3.68 -1.81
N ALA A 16 6.66 4.65 -0.92
CA ALA A 16 7.58 4.53 0.20
C ALA A 16 7.10 3.47 1.22
N GLY A 17 5.81 3.49 1.57
CA GLY A 17 5.20 2.51 2.48
C GLY A 17 5.32 1.08 1.94
N TRP A 18 4.98 0.86 0.66
CA TRP A 18 5.11 -0.46 0.05
C TRP A 18 6.56 -0.91 -0.06
N ALA A 19 7.49 -0.02 -0.42
CA ALA A 19 8.91 -0.35 -0.43
C ALA A 19 9.39 -0.79 0.97
N ALA A 20 9.05 -0.04 2.02
CA ALA A 20 9.36 -0.39 3.39
C ALA A 20 8.76 -1.75 3.78
N ALA A 21 7.49 -1.99 3.43
CA ALA A 21 6.78 -3.25 3.71
C ALA A 21 7.47 -4.46 3.07
N ILE A 22 7.83 -4.36 1.78
CA ILE A 22 8.52 -5.42 1.05
C ILE A 22 9.84 -5.79 1.76
N TYR A 23 10.65 -4.80 2.11
CA TYR A 23 11.94 -5.07 2.74
C TYR A 23 11.81 -5.55 4.18
N ALA A 24 10.87 -5.02 4.96
CA ALA A 24 10.59 -5.52 6.31
C ALA A 24 10.09 -6.97 6.28
N ALA A 25 9.21 -7.33 5.33
CA ALA A 25 8.74 -8.69 5.15
C ALA A 25 9.88 -9.65 4.77
N ARG A 26 10.74 -9.26 3.83
CA ARG A 26 11.93 -10.03 3.46
C ARG A 26 12.92 -10.25 4.62
N ALA A 27 12.94 -9.31 5.57
CA ALA A 27 13.72 -9.43 6.80
C ALA A 27 13.03 -10.27 7.90
N ASN A 28 11.91 -10.92 7.61
CA ASN A 28 11.09 -11.71 8.55
C ASN A 28 10.56 -10.88 9.74
N LEU A 29 10.26 -9.62 9.51
CA LEU A 29 9.69 -8.74 10.53
C LEU A 29 8.16 -8.78 10.57
N SER A 30 7.50 -9.47 9.63
CA SER A 30 6.05 -9.61 9.52
C SER A 30 5.31 -8.26 9.63
N PRO A 31 5.62 -7.28 8.77
CA PRO A 31 5.10 -5.93 8.90
C PRO A 31 3.58 -5.88 8.81
N LEU A 32 2.98 -4.95 9.55
CA LEU A 32 1.58 -4.57 9.46
C LEU A 32 1.48 -3.18 8.83
N VAL A 33 0.72 -3.06 7.75
CA VAL A 33 0.49 -1.79 7.03
C VAL A 33 -0.93 -1.32 7.27
N PHE A 34 -1.11 -0.09 7.72
CA PHE A 34 -2.37 0.63 7.64
C PHE A 34 -2.37 1.44 6.34
N GLU A 35 -3.14 0.97 5.37
CA GLU A 35 -3.09 1.53 4.00
C GLU A 35 -3.96 2.77 3.80
N GLY A 36 -4.75 3.14 4.80
CA GLY A 36 -5.74 4.21 4.74
C GLY A 36 -7.17 3.67 4.59
N ALA A 37 -8.16 4.43 5.05
CA ALA A 37 -9.56 4.04 4.96
C ALA A 37 -10.18 4.46 3.61
N ILE A 38 -11.12 3.63 3.11
CA ILE A 38 -11.92 3.96 1.92
C ILE A 38 -13.18 4.69 2.39
N THR A 39 -13.09 6.01 2.54
CA THR A 39 -14.20 6.87 2.97
C THR A 39 -14.53 7.93 1.93
N ASN A 40 -15.73 8.50 2.01
CA ASN A 40 -16.11 9.65 1.17
C ASN A 40 -15.22 10.86 1.46
N GLU A 41 -14.82 11.05 2.70
CA GLU A 41 -13.92 12.13 3.11
C GLU A 41 -12.55 11.97 2.48
N ASN A 42 -11.94 10.77 2.59
CA ASN A 42 -10.65 10.48 1.98
C ASN A 42 -10.71 10.58 0.45
N SER A 43 -11.83 10.20 -0.15
CA SER A 43 -12.04 10.38 -1.59
C SER A 43 -12.05 11.85 -2.00
N GLN A 44 -12.74 12.70 -1.24
CA GLN A 44 -12.79 14.16 -1.51
C GLN A 44 -11.45 14.83 -1.28
N ASN A 45 -10.69 14.38 -0.28
CA ASN A 45 -9.38 14.93 0.08
C ASN A 45 -8.23 14.37 -0.76
N GLY A 46 -8.47 13.36 -1.61
CA GLY A 46 -7.44 12.68 -2.38
C GLY A 46 -6.48 11.85 -1.52
N THR A 47 -6.94 11.36 -0.37
CA THR A 47 -6.16 10.57 0.61
C THR A 47 -6.60 9.11 0.68
N LEU A 48 -7.22 8.60 -0.39
CA LEU A 48 -7.53 7.16 -0.52
C LEU A 48 -6.25 6.30 -0.45
N PRO A 49 -6.39 5.00 -0.11
CA PRO A 49 -5.30 4.05 -0.18
C PRO A 49 -4.50 4.14 -1.48
N LEU A 50 -3.23 3.74 -1.42
CA LEU A 50 -2.22 3.76 -2.49
C LEU A 50 -1.57 5.13 -2.73
N GLY A 51 -1.94 6.17 -1.98
CA GLY A 51 -1.27 7.46 -1.98
C GLY A 51 -1.46 8.28 -3.25
N GLN A 52 -0.75 9.40 -3.36
CA GLN A 52 -0.91 10.38 -4.43
C GLN A 52 -0.58 9.84 -5.82
N LEU A 53 0.32 8.88 -5.92
CA LEU A 53 0.68 8.27 -7.21
C LEU A 53 -0.50 7.53 -7.83
N ASN A 54 -1.43 7.02 -7.02
CA ASN A 54 -2.65 6.39 -7.49
C ASN A 54 -3.57 7.32 -8.30
N LEU A 55 -3.37 8.64 -8.20
CA LEU A 55 -4.14 9.66 -8.95
C LEU A 55 -3.49 10.03 -10.29
N THR A 56 -2.34 9.45 -10.62
CA THR A 56 -1.56 9.79 -11.81
C THR A 56 -1.98 8.92 -12.99
N THR A 57 -2.25 9.52 -14.14
CA THR A 57 -2.67 8.80 -15.36
C THR A 57 -1.57 7.96 -15.97
N GLU A 58 -0.34 8.48 -16.00
CA GLU A 58 0.83 7.80 -16.57
C GLU A 58 2.05 8.03 -15.68
N VAL A 59 2.90 6.99 -15.57
CA VAL A 59 4.16 7.03 -14.81
C VAL A 59 5.28 6.58 -15.74
N GLU A 60 6.02 7.55 -16.28
CA GLU A 60 7.10 7.29 -17.22
C GLU A 60 8.48 7.20 -16.57
N ASN A 61 8.60 7.70 -15.35
CA ASN A 61 9.86 7.89 -14.63
C ASN A 61 10.10 6.90 -13.49
N TYR A 62 9.28 5.85 -13.37
CA TYR A 62 9.55 4.79 -12.40
C TYR A 62 10.42 3.70 -13.05
N PRO A 63 11.62 3.43 -12.52
CA PRO A 63 12.52 2.44 -13.11
C PRO A 63 11.89 1.04 -13.15
N GLY A 64 12.06 0.35 -14.27
CA GLY A 64 11.55 -1.02 -14.46
C GLY A 64 10.23 -1.11 -15.23
N PHE A 65 9.56 0.00 -15.50
CA PHE A 65 8.33 0.06 -16.28
C PHE A 65 8.46 1.03 -17.46
N PRO A 66 9.23 0.67 -18.49
CA PRO A 66 9.33 1.49 -19.70
C PRO A 66 8.00 1.50 -20.45
N ALA A 67 7.71 2.58 -21.16
CA ALA A 67 6.54 2.65 -22.02
C ALA A 67 6.59 1.57 -23.13
N GLY A 68 5.45 0.99 -23.45
CA GLY A 68 5.26 0.01 -24.52
C GLY A 68 5.36 -1.46 -24.08
N GLN A 69 4.58 -2.31 -24.73
CA GLN A 69 4.54 -3.77 -24.56
C GLN A 69 4.33 -4.28 -23.11
N LEU A 70 3.73 -3.47 -22.23
CA LEU A 70 3.47 -3.86 -20.84
C LEU A 70 2.14 -4.58 -20.66
N ASP A 71 1.25 -4.54 -21.64
CA ASP A 71 -0.13 -5.01 -21.56
C ASP A 71 -0.25 -6.46 -21.09
N GLY A 72 0.49 -7.35 -21.72
CA GLY A 72 0.49 -8.77 -21.35
C GLY A 72 0.99 -9.00 -19.94
N PHE A 73 2.03 -8.29 -19.54
CA PHE A 73 2.58 -8.36 -18.19
C PHE A 73 1.61 -7.79 -17.16
N LEU A 74 1.07 -6.61 -17.38
CA LEU A 74 0.15 -5.96 -16.45
C LEU A 74 -1.15 -6.75 -16.30
N ASN A 75 -1.70 -7.28 -17.39
CA ASN A 75 -2.90 -8.12 -17.34
C ASN A 75 -2.65 -9.41 -16.55
N SER A 76 -1.49 -10.04 -16.74
CA SER A 76 -1.12 -11.23 -15.98
C SER A 76 -0.81 -10.94 -14.50
N ALA A 77 -0.06 -9.87 -14.22
CA ALA A 77 0.37 -9.53 -12.88
C ALA A 77 -0.76 -8.99 -11.99
N LEU A 78 -1.67 -8.21 -12.55
CA LEU A 78 -2.79 -7.64 -11.83
C LEU A 78 -3.99 -8.59 -11.75
N GLY A 79 -4.17 -9.45 -12.76
CA GLY A 79 -5.22 -10.46 -12.78
C GLY A 79 -6.59 -9.89 -12.42
N GLU A 80 -7.28 -10.54 -11.47
CA GLU A 80 -8.61 -10.12 -11.00
C GLU A 80 -8.62 -8.76 -10.27
N ARG A 81 -7.45 -8.22 -9.87
CA ARG A 81 -7.39 -6.90 -9.25
C ARG A 81 -7.82 -5.79 -10.19
N ARG A 82 -7.65 -5.96 -11.50
CA ARG A 82 -8.16 -4.97 -12.47
C ARG A 82 -9.67 -4.79 -12.31
N LEU A 83 -10.40 -5.87 -12.13
CA LEU A 83 -11.86 -5.84 -11.92
C LEU A 83 -12.21 -5.28 -10.53
N LYS A 84 -11.48 -5.70 -9.49
CA LYS A 84 -11.73 -5.28 -8.11
C LYS A 84 -11.52 -3.76 -7.90
N TYR A 85 -10.55 -3.17 -8.58
CA TYR A 85 -10.19 -1.76 -8.42
C TYR A 85 -10.58 -0.91 -9.63
N ASP A 86 -11.45 -1.44 -10.50
CA ASP A 86 -11.97 -0.73 -11.70
C ASP A 86 -10.86 -0.13 -12.57
N LEU A 87 -9.76 -0.86 -12.70
CA LEU A 87 -8.65 -0.43 -13.54
C LEU A 87 -9.03 -0.53 -15.01
N PRO A 88 -8.72 0.49 -15.82
CA PRO A 88 -9.08 0.48 -17.23
C PRO A 88 -8.43 -0.70 -17.97
N PRO A 89 -9.09 -1.24 -19.01
CA PRO A 89 -8.45 -2.22 -19.86
C PRO A 89 -7.25 -1.62 -20.56
N VAL A 90 -6.16 -2.35 -20.63
CA VAL A 90 -5.00 -1.95 -21.41
C VAL A 90 -5.31 -2.21 -22.89
N THR A 91 -5.30 -1.18 -23.69
CA THR A 91 -5.74 -1.23 -25.10
C THR A 91 -4.70 -0.73 -26.09
N ASP A 92 -3.54 -0.26 -25.64
CA ASP A 92 -2.52 0.35 -26.49
C ASP A 92 -1.14 -0.32 -26.31
N GLU A 93 -0.50 -0.67 -27.42
CA GLU A 93 0.86 -1.23 -27.45
C GLU A 93 1.94 -0.26 -26.92
N LYS A 94 1.62 1.02 -26.77
CA LYS A 94 2.50 2.06 -26.23
C LYS A 94 2.13 2.46 -24.81
N HIS A 95 1.35 1.64 -24.13
CA HIS A 95 0.87 1.93 -22.79
C HIS A 95 2.04 2.15 -21.82
N ALA A 96 2.08 3.31 -21.19
CA ALA A 96 2.86 3.55 -19.99
C ALA A 96 2.09 3.02 -18.78
N VAL A 97 2.79 2.50 -17.77
CA VAL A 97 2.13 2.08 -16.54
C VAL A 97 1.41 3.28 -15.92
N THR A 98 0.14 3.09 -15.55
CA THR A 98 -0.59 4.13 -14.80
C THR A 98 -0.24 4.11 -13.33
N GLY A 99 -0.47 5.22 -12.62
CA GLY A 99 -0.29 5.28 -11.18
C GLY A 99 -1.06 4.17 -10.44
N PRO A 100 -2.35 3.97 -10.70
CA PRO A 100 -3.12 2.86 -10.12
C PRO A 100 -2.53 1.48 -10.38
N GLU A 101 -2.07 1.20 -11.60
CA GLU A 101 -1.44 -0.07 -11.93
C GLU A 101 -0.15 -0.29 -11.15
N LEU A 102 0.74 0.70 -11.16
CA LEU A 102 2.00 0.64 -10.43
C LEU A 102 1.78 0.43 -8.93
N MET A 103 0.88 1.19 -8.32
CA MET A 103 0.62 1.09 -6.90
C MET A 103 0.00 -0.25 -6.51
N ASN A 104 -0.89 -0.80 -7.35
CA ASN A 104 -1.44 -2.14 -7.13
C ASN A 104 -0.38 -3.24 -7.32
N LEU A 105 0.57 -3.08 -8.23
CA LEU A 105 1.71 -4.00 -8.38
C LEU A 105 2.59 -4.00 -7.13
N MET A 106 2.92 -2.82 -6.58
CA MET A 106 3.72 -2.71 -5.36
C MET A 106 3.00 -3.32 -4.16
N ARG A 107 1.69 -3.06 -4.02
CA ARG A 107 0.84 -3.66 -2.99
C ARG A 107 0.85 -5.19 -3.10
N GLN A 108 0.62 -5.72 -4.31
CA GLN A 108 0.66 -7.17 -4.55
C GLN A 108 2.02 -7.77 -4.20
N GLN A 109 3.10 -7.09 -4.56
CA GLN A 109 4.45 -7.55 -4.21
C GLN A 109 4.64 -7.61 -2.69
N ALA A 110 4.18 -6.61 -1.95
CA ALA A 110 4.24 -6.62 -0.49
C ALA A 110 3.44 -7.79 0.11
N GLU A 111 2.21 -8.05 -0.38
CA GLU A 111 1.40 -9.21 0.03
C GLU A 111 2.10 -10.54 -0.27
N ASN A 112 2.74 -10.67 -1.44
CA ASN A 112 3.45 -11.90 -1.82
C ASN A 112 4.62 -12.21 -0.88
N PHE A 113 5.19 -11.21 -0.22
CA PHE A 113 6.19 -11.38 0.84
C PHE A 113 5.60 -11.57 2.25
N GLY A 114 4.27 -11.58 2.39
CA GLY A 114 3.60 -11.83 3.65
C GLY A 114 3.33 -10.58 4.49
N THR A 115 3.31 -9.40 3.88
CA THR A 115 2.84 -8.16 4.52
C THR A 115 1.36 -8.30 4.87
N ARG A 116 1.01 -7.97 6.12
CA ARG A 116 -0.39 -7.86 6.57
C ARG A 116 -0.87 -6.44 6.33
N ILE A 117 -2.12 -6.30 5.89
CA ILE A 117 -2.67 -5.02 5.47
C ILE A 117 -4.03 -4.81 6.12
N ILE A 118 -4.21 -3.64 6.73
CA ILE A 118 -5.47 -3.15 7.27
C ILE A 118 -5.90 -1.92 6.48
N THR A 119 -7.12 -1.96 5.94
CA THR A 119 -7.71 -0.85 5.19
C THR A 119 -8.44 0.07 6.17
N ASP A 120 -7.66 0.85 6.94
CA ASP A 120 -8.15 1.82 7.92
C ASP A 120 -7.12 2.94 8.11
N ASP A 121 -7.57 4.07 8.67
CA ASP A 121 -6.72 5.18 9.03
C ASP A 121 -6.25 5.05 10.49
N ILE A 122 -5.04 5.50 10.79
CA ILE A 122 -4.59 5.71 12.16
C ILE A 122 -5.08 7.06 12.63
N SER A 123 -5.92 7.08 13.67
CA SER A 123 -6.48 8.28 14.27
C SER A 123 -5.64 8.84 15.42
N GLU A 124 -4.93 7.98 16.13
CA GLU A 124 -4.10 8.37 17.29
C GLU A 124 -2.80 7.58 17.29
N ALA A 125 -1.69 8.25 17.64
CA ALA A 125 -0.38 7.62 17.82
C ALA A 125 0.33 8.20 19.04
N ASP A 126 0.58 7.35 20.05
CA ASP A 126 1.45 7.69 21.18
C ASP A 126 2.83 7.10 20.94
N LEU A 127 3.75 7.95 20.57
CA LEU A 127 5.16 7.61 20.30
C LEU A 127 6.09 7.96 21.46
N SER A 128 5.56 8.31 22.64
CA SER A 128 6.34 8.73 23.80
C SER A 128 6.94 7.57 24.61
N GLY A 129 6.37 6.37 24.45
CA GLY A 129 6.74 5.16 25.20
C GLY A 129 7.37 4.07 24.33
N SER A 130 7.61 2.91 24.94
CA SER A 130 7.98 1.68 24.22
C SER A 130 7.27 0.49 24.89
N PRO A 131 6.45 -0.27 24.19
CA PRO A 131 6.11 -0.11 22.77
C PRO A 131 5.31 1.16 22.48
N PHE A 132 5.33 1.62 21.22
CA PHE A 132 4.45 2.68 20.70
C PHE A 132 3.01 2.18 20.67
N LYS A 133 2.04 3.08 20.85
CA LYS A 133 0.61 2.73 20.82
C LYS A 133 -0.08 3.46 19.69
N LEU A 134 -0.81 2.70 18.89
CA LEU A 134 -1.55 3.20 17.74
C LEU A 134 -3.01 2.80 17.88
N LYS A 135 -3.90 3.69 17.41
CA LYS A 135 -5.33 3.40 17.36
C LYS A 135 -5.88 3.79 15.99
N SER A 136 -6.62 2.89 15.38
CA SER A 136 -7.28 3.15 14.12
C SER A 136 -8.64 3.84 14.31
N LEU A 137 -9.19 4.43 13.23
CA LEU A 137 -10.54 4.99 13.23
C LEU A 137 -11.60 3.94 13.53
N GLY A 138 -11.41 2.71 13.05
CA GLY A 138 -12.28 1.56 13.33
C GLY A 138 -12.19 1.05 14.78
N GLY A 139 -11.27 1.60 15.58
CA GLY A 139 -11.11 1.29 17.00
C GLY A 139 -10.14 0.14 17.29
N GLU A 140 -9.38 -0.32 16.31
CA GLU A 140 -8.32 -1.29 16.53
C GLU A 140 -7.13 -0.64 17.24
N GLU A 141 -6.67 -1.27 18.32
CA GLU A 141 -5.52 -0.81 19.11
C GLU A 141 -4.34 -1.75 18.86
N VAL A 142 -3.20 -1.17 18.48
CA VAL A 142 -1.99 -1.91 18.14
C VAL A 142 -0.80 -1.34 18.88
N GLU A 143 0.00 -2.21 19.48
CA GLU A 143 1.31 -1.85 20.03
C GLU A 143 2.42 -2.23 19.04
N ALA A 144 3.45 -1.38 18.91
CA ALA A 144 4.54 -1.60 17.96
C ALA A 144 5.92 -1.24 18.55
N HIS A 145 6.93 -2.03 18.21
CA HIS A 145 8.32 -1.69 18.54
C HIS A 145 8.90 -0.64 17.60
N THR A 146 8.44 -0.62 16.35
CA THR A 146 8.86 0.34 15.32
C THR A 146 7.66 0.82 14.53
N VAL A 147 7.61 2.11 14.27
CA VAL A 147 6.61 2.75 13.40
C VAL A 147 7.33 3.48 12.26
N ILE A 148 6.87 3.26 11.02
CA ILE A 148 7.29 3.97 9.82
C ILE A 148 6.07 4.77 9.33
N ILE A 149 6.28 6.06 9.01
CA ILE A 149 5.22 6.97 8.55
C ILE A 149 5.63 7.57 7.21
#